data_71fc63e666472a5e816f925cc1807cf1
#
_entry.id   71fc63e666472a5e816f925cc1807cf1
#
_cell.length_a   1.000
_cell.length_b   1.000
_cell.length_c   1.000
_cell.angle_alpha   90.00
_cell.angle_beta   90.00
_cell.angle_gamma   90.00
#
_symmetry.space_group_name_H-M   'P 1'
#
loop_
_entity.id
_entity.type
_entity.pdbx_description
1 polymer ?
#
loop_
_entity_poly.entity_id
_entity_poly.type
_entity_poly.pdbx_seq_one_letter_code
_entity_poly.pdbx_strand_id
1 'polypeptide(L)'
;MSWKQIVPFDLSKMGTTPNMCLRNVRLAFGIPPKYVDAKAAMLANKNAGTLHDISSLPMNVSVPVFIDSPSVNEHVEVSDKGTFYSDGKEVKSPMSQKFFGWGETLNGVRIVEFVEDPKPQPTPEPKKVWYTYKQGDTFGQVLKDLGLDEGHLWGDDGTVNYYTNQLWSTQPEIFDANGNIKIGVPFYLIPR
;
A
#
# COMPACT_ATOMS: atom_id res chain seq x y z
N MET A 1 -1.24 3.93 1.85
CA MET A 1 -1.62 5.19 1.15
C MET A 1 -0.83 5.29 -0.14
N SER A 2 -1.48 5.37 -1.29
CA SER A 2 -0.81 5.37 -2.59
C SER A 2 -1.52 6.31 -3.57
N TRP A 3 -0.79 6.73 -4.60
CA TRP A 3 -1.35 7.47 -5.71
C TRP A 3 -1.81 6.49 -6.80
N LYS A 4 -2.92 6.79 -7.44
CA LYS A 4 -3.46 6.05 -8.58
C LYS A 4 -3.48 6.93 -9.81
N GLN A 5 -3.02 6.39 -10.94
CA GLN A 5 -3.09 7.05 -12.24
C GLN A 5 -4.54 7.09 -12.73
N ILE A 6 -5.07 8.29 -13.03
CA ILE A 6 -6.40 8.48 -13.62
C ILE A 6 -6.28 8.64 -15.13
N VAL A 7 -5.36 9.49 -15.58
CA VAL A 7 -5.09 9.71 -16.99
C VAL A 7 -3.80 8.96 -17.36
N PRO A 8 -3.84 8.01 -18.29
CA PRO A 8 -2.66 7.24 -18.67
C PRO A 8 -1.57 8.12 -19.27
N PHE A 9 -0.31 7.78 -18.97
CA PHE A 9 0.86 8.37 -19.59
C PHE A 9 1.35 7.47 -20.72
N ASP A 10 1.69 8.08 -21.87
CA ASP A 10 2.23 7.38 -23.04
C ASP A 10 3.44 8.19 -23.56
N LEU A 11 4.64 7.72 -23.21
CA LEU A 11 5.89 8.37 -23.61
C LEU A 11 6.01 8.52 -25.13
N SER A 12 5.48 7.58 -25.91
CA SER A 12 5.56 7.63 -27.37
C SER A 12 4.84 8.82 -27.99
N LYS A 13 3.89 9.40 -27.24
CA LYS A 13 3.14 10.61 -27.64
C LYS A 13 3.75 11.89 -27.11
N MET A 14 4.79 11.83 -26.29
CA MET A 14 5.44 13.02 -25.78
C MET A 14 6.00 13.84 -26.92
N GLY A 15 5.69 15.14 -26.93
CA GLY A 15 6.22 16.04 -27.95
C GLY A 15 7.72 16.25 -27.78
N THR A 16 8.37 16.62 -28.88
CA THR A 16 9.83 16.89 -28.93
C THR A 16 10.15 18.30 -29.44
N THR A 17 9.15 19.17 -29.49
CA THR A 17 9.33 20.54 -30.00
C THR A 17 10.10 21.38 -28.99
N PRO A 18 11.24 21.96 -29.32
CA PRO A 18 12.01 22.83 -28.44
C PRO A 18 11.19 24.01 -27.91
N ASN A 19 11.43 24.37 -26.65
CA ASN A 19 10.75 25.48 -25.97
C ASN A 19 9.22 25.31 -25.80
N MET A 20 8.70 24.09 -25.96
CA MET A 20 7.28 23.77 -25.84
C MET A 20 7.05 22.72 -24.73
N CYS A 21 7.79 22.81 -23.62
CA CYS A 21 7.79 21.80 -22.55
C CYS A 21 6.37 21.44 -22.08
N LEU A 22 5.50 22.42 -21.78
CA LEU A 22 4.12 22.14 -21.36
C LEU A 22 3.31 21.43 -22.46
N ARG A 23 3.47 21.83 -23.72
CA ARG A 23 2.83 21.15 -24.85
C ARG A 23 3.34 19.72 -24.97
N ASN A 24 4.64 19.52 -24.88
CA ASN A 24 5.26 18.21 -25.03
C ASN A 24 4.78 17.24 -23.93
N VAL A 25 4.75 17.69 -22.69
CA VAL A 25 4.26 16.90 -21.56
C VAL A 25 2.77 16.58 -21.70
N ARG A 26 1.91 17.56 -22.02
CA ARG A 26 0.47 17.29 -22.11
C ARG A 26 0.08 16.33 -23.25
N LEU A 27 0.85 16.29 -24.33
CA LEU A 27 0.62 15.33 -25.43
C LEU A 27 0.79 13.89 -24.94
N ALA A 28 1.78 13.64 -24.06
CA ALA A 28 1.98 12.30 -23.48
C ALA A 28 0.81 11.85 -22.59
N PHE A 29 0.02 12.77 -22.06
CA PHE A 29 -1.21 12.46 -21.31
C PHE A 29 -2.48 12.61 -22.17
N GLY A 30 -2.37 12.97 -23.43
CA GLY A 30 -3.55 13.22 -24.28
C GLY A 30 -4.44 14.39 -23.82
N ILE A 31 -3.88 15.35 -23.10
CA ILE A 31 -4.63 16.47 -22.49
C ILE A 31 -4.66 17.69 -23.44
N PRO A 32 -5.83 18.32 -23.62
CA PRO A 32 -5.96 19.51 -24.44
C PRO A 32 -5.23 20.73 -23.84
N PRO A 33 -4.88 21.75 -24.65
CA PRO A 33 -4.24 22.96 -24.17
C PRO A 33 -5.21 23.80 -23.33
N LYS A 34 -4.70 24.36 -22.22
CA LYS A 34 -5.43 25.33 -21.38
C LYS A 34 -4.54 26.48 -20.94
N TYR A 35 -3.33 26.22 -20.50
CA TYR A 35 -2.38 27.23 -20.03
C TYR A 35 -1.33 27.51 -21.10
N VAL A 36 -0.83 28.78 -21.09
CA VAL A 36 0.13 29.24 -22.09
C VAL A 36 1.52 28.67 -21.92
N ASP A 37 1.94 28.41 -20.67
CA ASP A 37 3.29 27.92 -20.32
C ASP A 37 3.30 27.11 -19.03
N ALA A 38 4.49 26.62 -18.66
CA ALA A 38 4.70 25.80 -17.47
C ALA A 38 4.45 26.57 -16.17
N LYS A 39 4.80 27.85 -16.14
CA LYS A 39 4.55 28.74 -14.98
C LYS A 39 3.07 28.86 -14.68
N ALA A 40 2.25 29.13 -15.70
CA ALA A 40 0.81 29.21 -15.52
C ALA A 40 0.19 27.89 -15.03
N ALA A 41 0.67 26.77 -15.56
CA ALA A 41 0.24 25.44 -15.10
C ALA A 41 0.67 25.14 -13.66
N MET A 42 1.89 25.52 -13.27
CA MET A 42 2.42 25.38 -11.91
C MET A 42 1.62 26.22 -10.92
N LEU A 43 1.38 27.51 -11.24
CA LEU A 43 0.60 28.43 -10.41
C LEU A 43 -0.84 27.94 -10.21
N ALA A 44 -1.43 27.34 -11.24
CA ALA A 44 -2.76 26.74 -11.13
C ALA A 44 -2.79 25.59 -10.12
N ASN A 45 -1.78 24.70 -10.13
CA ASN A 45 -1.63 23.63 -9.12
C ASN A 45 -1.43 24.24 -7.73
N LYS A 46 -0.56 25.24 -7.59
CA LYS A 46 -0.30 25.90 -6.31
C LYS A 46 -1.56 26.52 -5.72
N ASN A 47 -2.31 27.28 -6.53
CA ASN A 47 -3.55 27.94 -6.09
C ASN A 47 -4.67 26.95 -5.75
N ALA A 48 -4.69 25.79 -6.38
CA ALA A 48 -5.64 24.72 -6.11
C ALA A 48 -5.22 23.80 -4.94
N GLY A 49 -4.02 23.97 -4.35
CA GLY A 49 -3.49 23.10 -3.31
C GLY A 49 -3.11 21.69 -3.81
N THR A 50 -2.86 21.55 -5.12
CA THR A 50 -2.50 20.29 -5.79
C THR A 50 -1.04 20.27 -6.26
N LEU A 51 -0.22 21.23 -5.82
CA LEU A 51 1.23 21.23 -5.99
C LEU A 51 1.87 20.68 -4.71
N HIS A 52 2.63 19.63 -4.83
CA HIS A 52 3.30 18.94 -3.73
C HIS A 52 4.81 19.13 -3.76
N ASP A 53 5.44 19.04 -2.60
CA ASP A 53 6.90 19.08 -2.49
C ASP A 53 7.54 17.88 -3.23
N ILE A 54 8.69 18.13 -3.84
CA ILE A 54 9.42 17.10 -4.60
C ILE A 54 9.85 15.91 -3.75
N SER A 55 10.05 16.09 -2.45
CA SER A 55 10.38 14.98 -1.52
C SER A 55 9.25 13.96 -1.37
N SER A 56 8.02 14.33 -1.74
CA SER A 56 6.85 13.46 -1.77
C SER A 56 6.51 12.90 -3.16
N LEU A 57 7.46 12.98 -4.10
CA LEU A 57 7.27 12.51 -5.49
C LEU A 57 6.82 11.04 -5.51
N PRO A 58 5.67 10.72 -6.13
CA PRO A 58 5.19 9.35 -6.18
C PRO A 58 6.01 8.50 -7.15
N MET A 59 6.40 7.31 -6.70
CA MET A 59 7.21 6.36 -7.47
C MET A 59 6.38 5.28 -8.19
N ASN A 60 5.06 5.42 -8.18
CA ASN A 60 4.14 4.41 -8.75
C ASN A 60 3.22 4.95 -9.85
N VAL A 61 3.26 6.25 -10.10
CA VAL A 61 2.47 6.95 -11.12
C VAL A 61 3.31 7.95 -11.90
N SER A 62 2.77 8.45 -13.00
CA SER A 62 3.39 9.48 -13.85
C SER A 62 2.79 10.84 -13.53
N VAL A 63 3.63 11.81 -13.22
CA VAL A 63 3.21 13.16 -12.81
C VAL A 63 4.06 14.27 -13.46
N PRO A 64 3.50 15.49 -13.70
CA PRO A 64 4.30 16.63 -14.10
C PRO A 64 5.14 17.13 -12.93
N VAL A 65 6.39 17.46 -13.22
CA VAL A 65 7.33 18.04 -12.27
C VAL A 65 7.71 19.43 -12.76
N PHE A 66 7.47 20.43 -11.94
CA PHE A 66 7.73 21.83 -12.26
C PHE A 66 9.08 22.26 -11.69
N ILE A 67 9.88 22.91 -12.52
CA ILE A 67 11.28 23.25 -12.27
C ILE A 67 11.45 24.75 -12.34
N ASP A 68 12.15 25.32 -11.34
CA ASP A 68 12.62 26.71 -11.31
C ASP A 68 13.73 26.86 -12.36
N SER A 69 13.39 27.40 -13.49
CA SER A 69 14.25 27.57 -14.64
C SER A 69 14.63 29.07 -14.82
N PRO A 70 15.81 29.36 -15.37
CA PRO A 70 16.15 30.76 -15.76
C PRO A 70 15.19 31.35 -16.79
N SER A 71 14.36 30.53 -17.41
CA SER A 71 13.31 31.00 -18.31
C SER A 71 12.17 31.69 -17.56
N VAL A 72 11.66 32.79 -18.07
CA VAL A 72 10.49 33.48 -17.49
C VAL A 72 9.21 32.64 -17.47
N ASN A 73 9.16 31.58 -18.30
CA ASN A 73 8.01 30.68 -18.44
C ASN A 73 8.15 29.44 -17.59
N GLU A 74 9.24 29.29 -16.83
CA GLU A 74 9.62 28.10 -16.07
C GLU A 74 9.75 26.84 -16.95
N HIS A 75 9.92 25.68 -16.34
CA HIS A 75 10.03 24.40 -17.06
C HIS A 75 9.15 23.32 -16.42
N VAL A 76 8.71 22.38 -17.25
CA VAL A 76 7.98 21.20 -16.79
C VAL A 76 8.50 19.93 -17.48
N GLU A 77 8.72 18.92 -16.71
CA GLU A 77 9.11 17.56 -17.11
C GLU A 77 8.04 16.56 -16.63
N VAL A 78 8.22 15.29 -16.96
CA VAL A 78 7.43 14.19 -16.39
C VAL A 78 8.33 13.33 -15.55
N SER A 79 7.89 12.98 -14.36
CA SER A 79 8.39 11.80 -13.66
C SER A 79 7.45 10.64 -13.97
N ASP A 80 7.93 9.66 -14.71
CA ASP A 80 7.23 8.38 -14.90
C ASP A 80 7.80 7.38 -13.91
N LYS A 81 7.10 7.18 -12.80
CA LYS A 81 7.50 6.25 -11.73
C LYS A 81 8.95 6.48 -11.25
N GLY A 82 9.36 7.73 -11.14
CA GLY A 82 10.70 8.12 -10.71
C GLY A 82 11.72 8.31 -11.83
N THR A 83 11.43 7.92 -13.06
CA THR A 83 12.28 8.24 -14.23
C THR A 83 11.82 9.53 -14.86
N PHE A 84 12.74 10.47 -15.09
CA PHE A 84 12.41 11.79 -15.61
C PHE A 84 12.53 11.83 -17.13
N TYR A 85 11.56 12.53 -17.78
CA TYR A 85 11.51 12.71 -19.22
C TYR A 85 11.26 14.16 -19.57
N SER A 86 12.05 14.69 -20.50
CA SER A 86 11.92 16.00 -21.10
C SER A 86 12.02 15.91 -22.60
N ASP A 87 11.10 16.53 -23.33
CA ASP A 87 11.09 16.57 -24.80
C ASP A 87 11.27 15.17 -25.47
N GLY A 88 10.60 14.16 -24.89
CA GLY A 88 10.61 12.79 -25.39
C GLY A 88 11.87 11.97 -25.07
N LYS A 89 12.78 12.51 -24.24
CA LYS A 89 14.03 11.84 -23.85
C LYS A 89 14.12 11.69 -22.35
N GLU A 90 14.71 10.59 -21.93
CA GLU A 90 15.10 10.42 -20.53
C GLU A 90 16.17 11.46 -20.17
N VAL A 91 15.98 12.10 -19.04
CA VAL A 91 16.93 13.04 -18.47
C VAL A 91 17.40 12.53 -17.10
N LYS A 92 18.65 12.84 -16.74
CA LYS A 92 19.13 12.50 -15.41
C LYS A 92 18.31 13.28 -14.37
N SER A 93 17.94 12.60 -13.29
CA SER A 93 17.22 13.25 -12.18
C SER A 93 17.92 14.57 -11.83
N PRO A 94 17.19 15.68 -11.88
CA PRO A 94 17.79 17.01 -11.75
C PRO A 94 18.06 17.38 -10.30
N MET A 95 18.68 16.49 -9.50
CA MET A 95 19.04 16.77 -8.10
C MET A 95 19.86 18.07 -7.90
N SER A 96 20.36 18.64 -8.98
CA SER A 96 21.04 19.94 -9.01
C SER A 96 20.13 21.12 -9.37
N GLN A 97 18.86 20.89 -9.74
CA GLN A 97 17.91 21.92 -10.12
C GLN A 97 16.99 22.28 -8.95
N LYS A 98 16.51 23.50 -8.92
CA LYS A 98 15.48 23.90 -7.98
C LYS A 98 14.12 23.45 -8.50
N PHE A 99 13.37 22.77 -7.65
CA PHE A 99 12.01 22.33 -7.96
C PHE A 99 10.99 23.22 -7.29
N PHE A 100 9.90 23.51 -8.00
CA PHE A 100 8.69 24.00 -7.37
C PHE A 100 7.88 22.85 -6.77
N GLY A 101 8.01 21.63 -7.33
CA GLY A 101 7.32 20.45 -6.91
C GLY A 101 6.67 19.67 -8.05
N TRP A 102 5.80 18.73 -7.70
CA TRP A 102 5.02 17.96 -8.66
C TRP A 102 3.52 18.25 -8.52
N GLY A 103 2.76 18.08 -9.60
CA GLY A 103 1.34 18.43 -9.65
C GLY A 103 0.41 17.22 -9.80
N GLU A 104 -0.75 17.23 -9.12
CA GLU A 104 -1.83 16.27 -9.37
C GLU A 104 -2.55 16.55 -10.69
N THR A 105 -2.43 17.77 -11.18
CA THR A 105 -3.14 18.22 -12.39
C THR A 105 -2.18 18.68 -13.46
N LEU A 106 -2.58 18.48 -14.70
CA LEU A 106 -1.92 19.05 -15.87
C LEU A 106 -2.96 19.76 -16.72
N ASN A 107 -2.70 21.03 -17.07
CA ASN A 107 -3.66 21.87 -17.81
C ASN A 107 -5.09 21.85 -17.22
N GLY A 108 -5.22 21.76 -15.90
CA GLY A 108 -6.51 21.76 -15.20
C GLY A 108 -7.27 20.41 -15.25
N VAL A 109 -6.64 19.39 -15.80
CA VAL A 109 -7.16 18.01 -15.76
C VAL A 109 -6.43 17.24 -14.63
N ARG A 110 -7.18 16.64 -13.74
CA ARG A 110 -6.61 15.75 -12.70
C ARG A 110 -6.07 14.48 -13.35
N ILE A 111 -4.80 14.17 -13.12
CA ILE A 111 -4.12 13.03 -13.75
C ILE A 111 -3.81 11.89 -12.76
N VAL A 112 -3.79 12.20 -11.48
CA VAL A 112 -3.64 11.23 -10.39
C VAL A 112 -4.63 11.51 -9.28
N GLU A 113 -5.02 10.50 -8.53
CA GLU A 113 -5.82 10.61 -7.32
C GLU A 113 -5.12 9.90 -6.15
N PHE A 114 -5.29 10.47 -4.97
CA PHE A 114 -4.81 9.84 -3.75
C PHE A 114 -5.81 8.77 -3.30
N VAL A 115 -5.33 7.55 -3.08
CA VAL A 115 -6.16 6.43 -2.63
C VAL A 115 -5.67 6.03 -1.24
N GLU A 116 -6.54 6.13 -0.26
CA GLU A 116 -6.29 5.50 1.02
C GLU A 116 -6.28 3.99 0.82
N ASP A 117 -5.24 3.33 1.35
CA ASP A 117 -5.26 1.87 1.40
C ASP A 117 -6.53 1.45 2.16
N PRO A 118 -7.26 0.44 1.68
CA PRO A 118 -8.40 -0.06 2.42
C PRO A 118 -7.94 -0.35 3.85
N LYS A 119 -8.61 0.24 4.84
CA LYS A 119 -8.36 -0.10 6.24
C LYS A 119 -8.31 -1.63 6.33
N PRO A 120 -7.28 -2.20 6.96
CA PRO A 120 -7.26 -3.65 7.17
C PRO A 120 -8.63 -4.04 7.70
N GLN A 121 -9.35 -4.84 6.94
CA GLN A 121 -10.60 -5.40 7.44
C GLN A 121 -10.23 -6.13 8.73
N PRO A 122 -10.91 -5.86 9.86
CA PRO A 122 -10.60 -6.57 11.08
C PRO A 122 -10.58 -8.06 10.72
N THR A 123 -9.43 -8.69 10.92
CA THR A 123 -9.29 -10.14 10.70
C THR A 123 -10.38 -10.76 11.55
N PRO A 124 -11.29 -11.58 10.98
CA PRO A 124 -12.33 -12.20 11.77
C PRO A 124 -11.65 -12.89 12.97
N GLU A 125 -12.14 -12.59 14.18
CA GLU A 125 -11.59 -13.24 15.37
C GLU A 125 -11.63 -14.74 15.16
N PRO A 126 -10.54 -15.46 15.43
CA PRO A 126 -10.51 -16.90 15.23
C PRO A 126 -11.61 -17.56 16.06
N LYS A 127 -12.37 -18.43 15.43
CA LYS A 127 -13.48 -19.14 16.07
C LYS A 127 -12.96 -19.94 17.24
N LYS A 128 -13.37 -19.58 18.46
CA LYS A 128 -13.01 -20.28 19.69
C LYS A 128 -13.98 -21.44 19.93
N VAL A 129 -13.44 -22.64 20.18
CA VAL A 129 -14.20 -23.83 20.60
C VAL A 129 -13.98 -24.02 22.09
N TRP A 130 -15.01 -23.85 22.90
CA TRP A 130 -14.95 -23.95 24.34
C TRP A 130 -15.19 -25.36 24.83
N TYR A 131 -14.43 -25.78 25.84
CA TYR A 131 -14.59 -27.05 26.54
C TYR A 131 -14.30 -26.90 28.03
N THR A 132 -14.91 -27.75 28.84
CA THR A 132 -14.60 -27.89 30.26
C THR A 132 -14.15 -29.33 30.53
N TYR A 133 -12.91 -29.49 30.96
CA TYR A 133 -12.29 -30.79 31.18
C TYR A 133 -12.95 -31.52 32.32
N LYS A 134 -13.33 -32.78 32.10
CA LYS A 134 -14.06 -33.62 33.08
C LYS A 134 -13.16 -34.75 33.59
N GLN A 135 -13.53 -35.31 34.73
CA GLN A 135 -12.83 -36.50 35.25
C GLN A 135 -12.99 -37.67 34.26
N GLY A 136 -11.86 -38.28 33.89
CA GLY A 136 -11.81 -39.38 32.94
C GLY A 136 -11.54 -38.94 31.48
N ASP A 137 -11.57 -37.65 31.17
CA ASP A 137 -11.21 -37.18 29.85
C ASP A 137 -9.71 -37.38 29.59
N THR A 138 -9.39 -37.74 28.35
CA THR A 138 -8.05 -37.59 27.81
C THR A 138 -8.07 -36.48 26.74
N PHE A 139 -7.00 -35.71 26.66
CA PHE A 139 -7.01 -34.56 25.74
C PHE A 139 -7.18 -35.00 24.27
N GLY A 140 -6.60 -36.14 23.88
CA GLY A 140 -6.81 -36.70 22.54
C GLY A 140 -8.28 -37.08 22.26
N GLN A 141 -9.04 -37.57 23.26
CA GLN A 141 -10.47 -37.86 23.09
C GLN A 141 -11.28 -36.57 22.99
N VAL A 142 -10.95 -35.55 23.79
CA VAL A 142 -11.60 -34.23 23.72
C VAL A 142 -11.43 -33.61 22.32
N LEU A 143 -10.23 -33.69 21.74
CA LEU A 143 -9.99 -33.19 20.38
C LEU A 143 -10.83 -33.93 19.33
N LYS A 144 -10.97 -35.24 19.46
CA LYS A 144 -11.87 -36.02 18.57
C LYS A 144 -13.33 -35.61 18.71
N ASP A 145 -13.81 -35.51 19.94
CA ASP A 145 -15.20 -35.15 20.22
C ASP A 145 -15.55 -33.73 19.72
N LEU A 146 -14.55 -32.85 19.67
CA LEU A 146 -14.68 -31.51 19.11
C LEU A 146 -14.44 -31.46 17.60
N GLY A 147 -14.09 -32.59 16.96
CA GLY A 147 -13.76 -32.60 15.52
C GLY A 147 -12.47 -31.88 15.18
N LEU A 148 -11.52 -31.85 16.10
CA LEU A 148 -10.24 -31.13 15.96
C LEU A 148 -9.05 -32.08 15.77
N ASP A 149 -9.29 -33.36 15.56
CA ASP A 149 -8.24 -34.38 15.53
C ASP A 149 -7.46 -34.49 14.20
N GLU A 150 -7.94 -33.87 13.14
CA GLU A 150 -7.31 -33.79 11.80
C GLU A 150 -6.66 -35.09 11.31
N GLY A 151 -7.06 -36.23 11.85
CA GLY A 151 -6.58 -37.57 11.50
C GLY A 151 -5.19 -37.95 12.00
N HIS A 152 -4.45 -37.05 12.67
CA HIS A 152 -3.10 -37.33 13.24
C HIS A 152 -2.98 -36.74 14.64
N LEU A 153 -3.22 -37.61 15.66
CA LEU A 153 -3.28 -37.15 17.05
C LEU A 153 -1.93 -37.03 17.74
N TRP A 154 -1.01 -37.95 17.45
CA TRP A 154 0.24 -38.14 18.22
C TRP A 154 1.47 -37.93 17.32
N GLY A 155 2.60 -37.60 17.94
CA GLY A 155 3.86 -37.27 17.27
C GLY A 155 4.25 -35.83 17.45
N ASP A 156 5.43 -35.43 17.00
CA ASP A 156 5.96 -34.06 17.18
C ASP A 156 5.11 -32.97 16.46
N ASP A 157 4.49 -33.35 15.35
CA ASP A 157 3.58 -32.53 14.56
C ASP A 157 2.09 -32.84 14.79
N GLY A 158 1.80 -33.74 15.75
CA GLY A 158 0.44 -34.22 16.03
C GLY A 158 -0.47 -33.15 16.61
N THR A 159 -1.77 -33.34 16.41
CA THR A 159 -2.82 -32.43 16.85
C THR A 159 -2.81 -32.18 18.36
N VAL A 160 -2.48 -33.22 19.16
CA VAL A 160 -2.35 -33.09 20.62
C VAL A 160 -1.24 -32.11 20.98
N ASN A 161 -0.07 -32.23 20.39
CA ASN A 161 1.05 -31.32 20.66
C ASN A 161 0.74 -29.90 20.23
N TYR A 162 0.12 -29.73 19.07
CA TYR A 162 -0.27 -28.42 18.60
C TYR A 162 -1.20 -27.71 19.60
N TYR A 163 -2.30 -28.34 19.98
CA TYR A 163 -3.26 -27.72 20.89
C TYR A 163 -2.75 -27.63 22.33
N THR A 164 -1.91 -28.55 22.78
CA THR A 164 -1.25 -28.43 24.09
C THR A 164 -0.34 -27.19 24.11
N ASN A 165 0.47 -26.97 23.09
CA ASN A 165 1.32 -25.79 22.97
C ASN A 165 0.51 -24.51 22.85
N GLN A 166 -0.63 -24.54 22.14
CA GLN A 166 -1.56 -23.42 22.08
C GLN A 166 -2.08 -23.06 23.47
N LEU A 167 -2.53 -24.07 24.25
CA LEU A 167 -3.05 -23.84 25.61
C LEU A 167 -1.95 -23.30 26.54
N TRP A 168 -0.74 -23.86 26.51
CA TRP A 168 0.38 -23.37 27.30
C TRP A 168 0.74 -21.91 27.00
N SER A 169 0.64 -21.51 25.76
CA SER A 169 0.98 -20.14 25.34
C SER A 169 -0.13 -19.12 25.61
N THR A 170 -1.39 -19.55 25.58
CA THR A 170 -2.54 -18.63 25.63
C THR A 170 -3.33 -18.69 26.95
N GLN A 171 -3.28 -19.80 27.66
CA GLN A 171 -4.09 -20.08 28.86
C GLN A 171 -3.29 -20.95 29.87
N PRO A 172 -2.08 -20.55 30.29
CA PRO A 172 -1.24 -21.36 31.17
C PRO A 172 -1.89 -21.65 32.53
N GLU A 173 -2.84 -20.84 32.96
CA GLU A 173 -3.56 -20.96 34.23
C GLU A 173 -4.46 -22.19 34.30
N ILE A 174 -4.80 -22.82 33.19
CA ILE A 174 -5.62 -24.04 33.17
C ILE A 174 -4.84 -25.30 33.59
N PHE A 175 -3.50 -25.23 33.66
CA PHE A 175 -2.67 -26.35 34.06
C PHE A 175 -2.40 -26.35 35.56
N ASP A 176 -2.28 -27.56 36.14
CA ASP A 176 -1.82 -27.73 37.51
C ASP A 176 -0.27 -27.73 37.59
N ALA A 177 0.27 -27.86 38.79
CA ALA A 177 1.72 -27.87 39.03
C ALA A 177 2.46 -29.07 38.36
N ASN A 178 1.73 -30.10 37.95
CA ASN A 178 2.26 -31.26 37.25
C ASN A 178 2.08 -31.19 35.74
N GLY A 179 1.51 -30.12 35.24
CA GLY A 179 1.27 -29.88 33.82
C GLY A 179 0.01 -30.57 33.26
N ASN A 180 -0.91 -31.03 34.12
CA ASN A 180 -2.18 -31.61 33.71
C ASN A 180 -3.25 -30.50 33.58
N ILE A 181 -4.19 -30.67 32.66
CA ILE A 181 -5.35 -29.77 32.55
C ILE A 181 -6.25 -29.97 33.77
N LYS A 182 -6.58 -28.88 34.46
CA LYS A 182 -7.44 -28.88 35.64
C LYS A 182 -8.87 -29.27 35.30
N ILE A 183 -9.43 -30.20 36.09
CA ILE A 183 -10.83 -30.61 35.96
C ILE A 183 -11.76 -29.46 36.38
N GLY A 184 -12.81 -29.24 35.60
CA GLY A 184 -13.83 -28.23 35.87
C GLY A 184 -13.44 -26.80 35.46
N VAL A 185 -12.23 -26.59 34.95
CA VAL A 185 -11.80 -25.26 34.45
C VAL A 185 -12.14 -25.15 32.96
N PRO A 186 -12.92 -24.17 32.51
CA PRO A 186 -13.19 -23.98 31.10
C PRO A 186 -11.97 -23.43 30.38
N PHE A 187 -11.74 -23.88 29.17
CA PHE A 187 -10.72 -23.38 28.26
C PHE A 187 -11.26 -23.32 26.82
N TYR A 188 -10.53 -22.68 25.94
CA TYR A 188 -10.88 -22.66 24.52
C TYR A 188 -9.73 -23.13 23.65
N LEU A 189 -10.08 -23.68 22.50
CA LEU A 189 -9.16 -24.02 21.41
C LEU A 189 -9.49 -23.17 20.19
N ILE A 190 -8.47 -22.79 19.46
CA ILE A 190 -8.60 -22.10 18.18
C ILE A 190 -8.23 -23.12 17.10
N PRO A 191 -9.19 -23.58 16.29
CA PRO A 191 -8.93 -24.51 15.18
C PRO A 191 -7.85 -23.94 14.23
N ARG A 192 -7.08 -24.83 13.64
CA ARG A 192 -6.09 -24.47 12.60
C ARG A 192 -6.74 -23.81 11.38
#